data_7c38ca70900c2d67289d7b96d9581807
#
_entry.id   7c38ca70900c2d67289d7b96d9581807
#
_cell.length_a   1.000
_cell.length_b   1.000
_cell.length_c   1.000
_cell.angle_alpha   90.00
_cell.angle_beta   90.00
_cell.angle_gamma   90.00
#
_symmetry.space_group_name_H-M   'P 1'
#
loop_
_entity.id
_entity.type
_entity.pdbx_description
1 polymer ?
#
loop_
_entity_poly.entity_id
_entity_poly.type
_entity_poly.pdbx_seq_one_letter_code
_entity_poly.pdbx_strand_id
1 'polypeptide(L)'
;MEQIQQSKTGKRTEAPTLPLLARRAIGAFSPGRGAAAALATLLLLSQASADSFTFSTGEPDGKVATLSRPSGAGKIQTETADDFIVTQGIVINQAKFTGLLSAGADLSSISNVEVEIYHVFPLDSVLPPSGNVPTRTNSPSDIEIDSATRDSANGSLLFSAAMVSRGFTASNSVVNGINKVPPQKTNGEGPVSGDEATITVTFNPPISLPAGHYFFRPEVGLSSGDFLWLSAPRPIVAPGTPFLGDLQSWIRNDDLAPDWLRVGTDIIGQGAFNAAFSLSGETDADGDGVADSLDQCPGTPPGEIVDANGCSIDQLAPCSGPASGGTWKNHGQYVSSVAQAAEAFLEQGLISLDQAEAIVSAAAQSDCGSK
;
A
#
# COMPACT_ATOMS: atom_id res chain seq x y z
N MET A 1 -30.88 -36.29 52.50
CA MET A 1 -30.13 -37.53 52.34
C MET A 1 -28.96 -37.18 51.48
N GLU A 2 -28.01 -37.00 52.10
CA GLU A 2 -26.71 -37.62 52.46
C GLU A 2 -25.66 -37.10 51.53
N GLN A 3 -24.81 -36.15 52.01
CA GLN A 3 -23.61 -36.40 52.83
C GLN A 3 -22.53 -37.15 52.03
N ILE A 4 -21.42 -36.67 51.88
CA ILE A 4 -20.20 -36.51 52.71
C ILE A 4 -19.06 -36.91 51.76
N GLN A 5 -17.93 -36.42 51.69
CA GLN A 5 -16.89 -35.77 52.45
C GLN A 5 -15.58 -35.73 51.60
N GLN A 6 -14.85 -34.66 51.68
CA GLN A 6 -13.46 -34.51 52.09
C GLN A 6 -12.42 -35.55 51.59
N SER A 7 -11.24 -35.21 51.14
CA SER A 7 -10.17 -34.59 51.92
C SER A 7 -8.82 -34.67 51.19
N LYS A 8 -8.01 -33.63 51.35
CA LYS A 8 -6.60 -33.59 51.69
C LYS A 8 -5.49 -33.59 50.64
N THR A 9 -4.78 -32.51 50.71
CA THR A 9 -3.30 -32.32 50.89
C THR A 9 -2.43 -32.78 49.73
N GLY A 10 -1.70 -31.94 49.11
CA GLY A 10 -0.68 -31.03 49.58
C GLY A 10 0.70 -31.60 49.31
N LYS A 11 1.46 -30.98 48.48
CA LYS A 11 2.92 -30.85 48.66
C LYS A 11 3.52 -29.83 47.68
N ARG A 12 4.01 -28.76 48.28
CA ARG A 12 5.08 -27.90 47.73
C ARG A 12 6.33 -28.76 47.57
N THR A 13 7.11 -28.52 46.52
CA THR A 13 8.53 -28.82 46.55
C THR A 13 9.29 -27.70 45.87
N GLU A 14 10.26 -27.24 46.60
CA GLU A 14 11.14 -26.09 46.41
C GLU A 14 12.16 -26.33 45.31
N ALA A 15 12.68 -25.21 44.79
CA ALA A 15 13.84 -25.13 43.93
C ALA A 15 15.15 -25.50 44.69
N PRO A 16 16.16 -25.97 44.01
CA PRO A 16 17.51 -25.94 44.57
C PRO A 16 18.38 -24.87 43.94
N THR A 17 18.99 -24.14 44.84
CA THR A 17 20.06 -23.16 44.72
C THR A 17 21.39 -23.75 44.25
N LEU A 18 22.16 -22.89 43.57
CA LEU A 18 23.57 -23.03 43.21
C LEU A 18 24.53 -23.24 44.38
N PRO A 19 25.73 -23.74 44.13
CA PRO A 19 26.88 -23.19 44.83
C PRO A 19 27.99 -22.66 43.93
N LEU A 20 28.44 -21.50 44.32
CA LEU A 20 29.74 -20.88 44.03
C LEU A 20 30.90 -21.75 44.50
N LEU A 21 31.93 -21.93 43.70
CA LEU A 21 33.26 -22.24 44.19
C LEU A 21 34.34 -21.56 43.35
N ALA A 22 34.97 -20.58 43.94
CA ALA A 22 36.22 -19.97 43.53
C ALA A 22 37.39 -20.85 43.90
N ARG A 23 38.41 -20.96 43.07
CA ARG A 23 39.80 -21.09 43.49
C ARG A 23 40.79 -20.55 42.45
N ARG A 24 41.66 -19.71 42.99
CA ARG A 24 42.84 -19.11 42.40
C ARG A 24 43.91 -20.17 42.07
N ALA A 25 44.63 -19.94 40.98
CA ALA A 25 46.04 -20.31 40.94
C ALA A 25 46.82 -19.26 40.10
N ILE A 26 47.79 -18.70 40.71
CA ILE A 26 48.77 -17.74 40.20
C ILE A 26 49.86 -18.52 39.50
N GLY A 27 50.28 -18.10 38.33
CA GLY A 27 51.45 -18.58 37.63
C GLY A 27 51.99 -17.50 36.70
N ALA A 28 53.02 -16.83 37.12
CA ALA A 28 53.76 -15.85 36.33
C ALA A 28 54.72 -16.54 35.35
N PHE A 29 54.76 -16.06 34.09
CA PHE A 29 55.97 -16.09 33.26
C PHE A 29 55.92 -14.94 32.21
N SER A 30 57.03 -14.21 32.16
CA SER A 30 57.38 -13.06 31.31
C SER A 30 58.19 -13.51 30.10
N PRO A 31 58.69 -12.61 29.21
CA PRO A 31 57.98 -12.11 28.00
C PRO A 31 58.70 -12.56 26.72
N GLY A 32 57.95 -12.65 25.62
CA GLY A 32 58.53 -12.89 24.30
C GLY A 32 57.74 -12.20 23.20
N ARG A 33 58.41 -11.33 22.52
CA ARG A 33 58.06 -10.43 21.42
C ARG A 33 57.16 -11.07 20.34
N GLY A 34 56.22 -10.27 19.86
CA GLY A 34 55.58 -10.48 18.58
C GLY A 34 54.06 -10.24 18.60
N ALA A 35 53.61 -9.01 18.89
CA ALA A 35 52.20 -8.66 18.73
C ALA A 35 51.95 -8.19 17.30
N ALA A 36 51.45 -9.08 16.44
CA ALA A 36 50.68 -8.68 15.27
C ALA A 36 49.24 -8.46 15.71
N ALA A 37 48.84 -7.20 15.90
CA ALA A 37 47.45 -6.83 16.15
C ALA A 37 46.68 -7.03 14.85
N ALA A 38 45.98 -8.15 14.73
CA ALA A 38 44.93 -8.30 13.73
C ALA A 38 43.73 -7.46 14.19
N LEU A 39 43.60 -6.28 13.61
CA LEU A 39 42.40 -5.43 13.71
C LEU A 39 41.30 -6.15 12.92
N ALA A 40 40.50 -6.96 13.59
CA ALA A 40 39.27 -7.47 13.03
C ALA A 40 38.30 -6.31 12.96
N THR A 41 38.23 -5.65 11.83
CA THR A 41 37.15 -4.71 11.49
C THR A 41 35.88 -5.53 11.41
N LEU A 42 35.09 -5.52 12.47
CA LEU A 42 33.70 -6.01 12.44
C LEU A 42 32.93 -5.05 11.54
N LEU A 43 32.75 -5.38 10.27
CA LEU A 43 31.72 -4.80 9.43
C LEU A 43 30.40 -5.19 10.08
N LEU A 44 29.84 -4.28 10.87
CA LEU A 44 28.44 -4.29 11.21
C LEU A 44 27.71 -4.04 9.86
N LEU A 45 27.35 -5.11 9.18
CA LEU A 45 26.26 -5.08 8.24
C LEU A 45 25.04 -4.67 9.06
N SER A 46 24.71 -3.37 9.06
CA SER A 46 23.37 -2.93 9.41
C SER A 46 22.45 -3.63 8.43
N GLN A 47 21.80 -4.70 8.86
CA GLN A 47 20.60 -5.13 8.17
C GLN A 47 19.67 -3.94 8.27
N ALA A 48 19.42 -3.27 7.15
CA ALA A 48 18.29 -2.37 7.03
C ALA A 48 17.09 -3.23 7.38
N SER A 49 16.47 -2.98 8.54
CA SER A 49 15.13 -3.45 8.78
C SER A 49 14.30 -2.85 7.67
N ALA A 50 13.63 -3.69 6.86
CA ALA A 50 12.59 -3.19 6.00
C ALA A 50 11.62 -2.43 6.90
N ASP A 51 11.56 -1.12 6.75
CA ASP A 51 10.60 -0.32 7.48
C ASP A 51 9.23 -0.62 6.86
N SER A 52 8.39 -1.34 7.59
CA SER A 52 7.06 -1.72 7.14
C SER A 52 6.17 -0.48 7.13
N PHE A 53 5.49 -0.25 6.01
CA PHE A 53 4.42 0.73 5.91
C PHE A 53 3.10 0.11 6.35
N THR A 54 2.36 0.81 7.20
CA THR A 54 0.99 0.48 7.57
C THR A 54 0.16 1.74 7.72
N PHE A 55 -1.05 1.72 7.18
CA PHE A 55 -2.05 2.76 7.34
C PHE A 55 -3.41 2.12 7.66
N SER A 56 -4.24 2.76 8.47
CA SER A 56 -5.59 2.29 8.76
C SER A 56 -6.47 3.46 9.21
N THR A 57 -7.71 3.49 8.77
CA THR A 57 -8.77 4.37 9.29
C THR A 57 -9.47 3.77 10.51
N GLY A 58 -9.27 2.49 10.79
CA GLY A 58 -9.90 1.74 11.89
C GLY A 58 -11.02 0.82 11.41
N GLU A 59 -11.69 0.20 12.39
CA GLU A 59 -12.80 -0.72 12.16
C GLU A 59 -14.12 0.04 11.88
N PRO A 60 -15.12 -0.61 11.26
CA PRO A 60 -16.43 -0.01 11.01
C PRO A 60 -17.11 0.57 12.27
N ASP A 61 -17.67 1.77 12.14
CA ASP A 61 -18.34 2.48 13.23
C ASP A 61 -19.88 2.38 13.21
N GLY A 62 -20.44 1.71 12.21
CA GLY A 62 -21.88 1.49 12.06
C GLY A 62 -22.70 2.74 11.73
N LYS A 63 -22.07 3.83 11.29
CA LYS A 63 -22.80 5.07 10.96
C LYS A 63 -23.31 5.10 9.54
N VAL A 64 -22.45 4.86 8.57
CA VAL A 64 -22.79 4.98 7.16
C VAL A 64 -22.28 3.78 6.37
N ALA A 65 -23.04 3.40 5.33
CA ALA A 65 -22.64 2.44 4.32
C ALA A 65 -22.83 3.08 2.93
N THR A 66 -21.79 3.10 2.11
CA THR A 66 -21.77 3.77 0.81
C THR A 66 -21.60 2.77 -0.32
N LEU A 67 -22.36 2.94 -1.39
CA LEU A 67 -22.28 2.05 -2.55
C LEU A 67 -20.91 2.17 -3.23
N SER A 68 -20.28 1.03 -3.53
CA SER A 68 -19.06 0.97 -4.33
C SER A 68 -19.08 -0.29 -5.19
N ARG A 69 -19.46 -0.13 -6.47
CA ARG A 69 -19.67 -1.25 -7.39
C ARG A 69 -19.39 -0.84 -8.84
N PRO A 70 -18.91 -1.76 -9.68
CA PRO A 70 -18.75 -1.54 -11.11
C PRO A 70 -20.12 -1.39 -11.82
N SER A 71 -20.09 -0.86 -13.02
CA SER A 71 -21.23 -0.90 -13.93
C SER A 71 -21.56 -2.35 -14.34
N GLY A 72 -22.83 -2.61 -14.61
CA GLY A 72 -23.25 -3.93 -15.09
C GLY A 72 -24.70 -4.28 -14.70
N ALA A 73 -25.29 -5.24 -15.40
CA ALA A 73 -26.67 -5.72 -15.16
C ALA A 73 -27.71 -4.60 -15.09
N GLY A 74 -27.55 -3.53 -15.89
CA GLY A 74 -28.43 -2.37 -15.92
C GLY A 74 -28.23 -1.37 -14.77
N LYS A 75 -27.16 -1.50 -14.02
CA LYS A 75 -26.75 -0.58 -12.96
C LYS A 75 -25.55 0.24 -13.44
N ILE A 76 -25.55 1.54 -13.13
CA ILE A 76 -24.40 2.41 -13.38
C ILE A 76 -23.32 2.20 -12.34
N GLN A 77 -22.07 2.47 -12.71
CA GLN A 77 -20.94 2.48 -11.77
C GLN A 77 -21.21 3.47 -10.64
N THR A 78 -20.75 3.12 -9.47
CA THR A 78 -20.77 4.00 -8.30
C THR A 78 -19.50 3.76 -7.51
N GLU A 79 -18.79 4.83 -7.24
CA GLU A 79 -17.47 4.82 -6.66
C GLU A 79 -17.46 5.58 -5.34
N THR A 80 -16.95 4.95 -4.30
CA THR A 80 -16.66 5.62 -3.03
C THR A 80 -15.15 5.64 -2.83
N ALA A 81 -14.60 6.80 -2.45
CA ALA A 81 -13.19 6.98 -2.19
C ALA A 81 -12.95 7.62 -0.82
N ASP A 82 -11.87 7.26 -0.16
CA ASP A 82 -11.43 7.87 1.10
C ASP A 82 -9.92 8.06 1.12
N ASP A 83 -9.44 9.05 1.87
CA ASP A 83 -8.06 9.52 1.74
C ASP A 83 -7.07 8.84 2.68
N PHE A 84 -5.82 8.85 2.25
CA PHE A 84 -4.66 8.47 3.04
C PHE A 84 -3.45 9.30 2.66
N ILE A 85 -2.47 9.38 3.57
CA ILE A 85 -1.24 10.11 3.34
C ILE A 85 -0.03 9.19 3.47
N VAL A 86 0.96 9.40 2.61
CA VAL A 86 2.27 8.77 2.70
C VAL A 86 3.34 9.85 2.82
N THR A 87 4.25 9.70 3.77
CA THR A 87 5.26 10.71 4.08
C THR A 87 6.59 10.49 3.36
N GLN A 88 6.75 9.35 2.73
CA GLN A 88 7.91 8.94 1.93
C GLN A 88 7.45 7.97 0.85
N GLY A 89 8.30 7.61 -0.12
CA GLY A 89 7.99 6.56 -1.08
C GLY A 89 7.64 5.25 -0.41
N ILE A 90 6.69 4.53 -0.97
CA ILE A 90 6.21 3.24 -0.46
C ILE A 90 5.85 2.29 -1.61
N VAL A 91 5.92 1.01 -1.32
CA VAL A 91 5.38 -0.08 -2.15
C VAL A 91 4.26 -0.76 -1.37
N ILE A 92 3.01 -0.59 -1.82
CA ILE A 92 1.82 -1.19 -1.18
C ILE A 92 1.63 -2.60 -1.74
N ASN A 93 1.67 -3.59 -0.87
CA ASN A 93 1.49 -5.00 -1.23
C ASN A 93 0.04 -5.46 -1.03
N GLN A 94 -0.65 -4.90 -0.05
CA GLN A 94 -1.97 -5.37 0.38
C GLN A 94 -2.85 -4.21 0.83
N ALA A 95 -4.16 -4.36 0.60
CA ALA A 95 -5.18 -3.55 1.24
C ALA A 95 -6.27 -4.43 1.86
N LYS A 96 -6.96 -3.89 2.88
CA LYS A 96 -8.19 -4.47 3.44
C LYS A 96 -9.24 -3.40 3.52
N PHE A 97 -10.48 -3.76 3.25
CA PHE A 97 -11.63 -2.89 3.44
C PHE A 97 -12.85 -3.70 3.83
N THR A 98 -13.74 -3.09 4.61
CA THR A 98 -14.88 -3.79 5.21
C THR A 98 -16.19 -3.16 4.77
N GLY A 99 -17.12 -3.99 4.34
CA GLY A 99 -18.42 -3.55 3.87
C GLY A 99 -19.53 -4.56 4.12
N LEU A 100 -20.73 -4.18 3.69
CA LEU A 100 -21.91 -5.03 3.75
C LEU A 100 -22.16 -5.71 2.41
N LEU A 101 -22.42 -6.98 2.48
CA LEU A 101 -23.11 -7.76 1.46
C LEU A 101 -24.60 -7.84 1.80
N SER A 102 -25.44 -8.14 0.81
CA SER A 102 -26.86 -8.42 1.08
C SER A 102 -27.02 -9.52 2.12
N ALA A 103 -28.00 -9.40 2.99
CA ALA A 103 -28.23 -10.39 4.06
C ALA A 103 -28.38 -11.81 3.50
N GLY A 104 -27.62 -12.75 4.03
CA GLY A 104 -27.57 -14.14 3.57
C GLY A 104 -26.74 -14.38 2.32
N ALA A 105 -26.00 -13.38 1.82
CA ALA A 105 -25.12 -13.56 0.68
C ALA A 105 -23.97 -14.55 0.99
N ASP A 106 -23.60 -15.32 -0.01
CA ASP A 106 -22.40 -16.16 0.04
C ASP A 106 -21.20 -15.33 -0.43
N LEU A 107 -20.04 -15.51 0.20
CA LEU A 107 -18.80 -14.81 -0.21
C LEU A 107 -18.39 -15.15 -1.66
N SER A 108 -18.79 -16.32 -2.17
CA SER A 108 -18.61 -16.71 -3.58
C SER A 108 -19.40 -15.84 -4.57
N SER A 109 -20.33 -15.02 -4.10
CA SER A 109 -21.01 -14.02 -4.92
C SER A 109 -20.13 -12.87 -5.38
N ILE A 110 -18.97 -12.66 -4.74
CA ILE A 110 -17.98 -11.66 -5.15
C ILE A 110 -17.33 -12.14 -6.45
N SER A 111 -17.64 -11.45 -7.54
CA SER A 111 -17.22 -11.83 -8.88
C SER A 111 -15.98 -11.06 -9.37
N ASN A 112 -15.80 -9.84 -8.90
CA ASN A 112 -14.66 -8.98 -9.23
C ASN A 112 -14.37 -8.02 -8.10
N VAL A 113 -13.09 -7.67 -7.97
CA VAL A 113 -12.62 -6.58 -7.10
C VAL A 113 -11.62 -5.74 -7.89
N GLU A 114 -11.83 -4.45 -7.86
CA GLU A 114 -10.95 -3.45 -8.46
C GLU A 114 -10.53 -2.43 -7.40
N VAL A 115 -9.30 -1.94 -7.51
CA VAL A 115 -8.77 -0.85 -6.67
C VAL A 115 -8.13 0.18 -7.57
N GLU A 116 -8.50 1.42 -7.36
CA GLU A 116 -7.89 2.59 -7.97
C GLU A 116 -7.39 3.56 -6.92
N ILE A 117 -6.31 4.26 -7.25
CA ILE A 117 -5.76 5.35 -6.45
C ILE A 117 -5.91 6.65 -7.23
N TYR A 118 -6.33 7.69 -6.55
CA TYR A 118 -6.48 9.02 -7.12
C TYR A 118 -5.59 10.01 -6.41
N HIS A 119 -5.09 11.00 -7.15
CA HIS A 119 -4.53 12.20 -6.53
C HIS A 119 -5.65 13.05 -5.90
N VAL A 120 -5.25 14.04 -5.10
CA VAL A 120 -6.15 15.07 -4.58
C VAL A 120 -6.29 16.17 -5.64
N PHE A 121 -7.54 16.54 -5.98
CA PHE A 121 -7.82 17.68 -6.86
C PHE A 121 -7.03 18.94 -6.43
N PRO A 122 -6.36 19.69 -7.35
CA PRO A 122 -6.60 19.73 -8.81
C PRO A 122 -5.65 18.88 -9.67
N LEU A 123 -4.80 18.04 -9.08
CA LEU A 123 -3.96 17.14 -9.89
C LEU A 123 -4.86 16.24 -10.75
N ASP A 124 -4.41 15.92 -11.96
CA ASP A 124 -5.09 15.04 -12.92
C ASP A 124 -6.58 15.40 -13.15
N SER A 125 -6.87 16.70 -13.16
CA SER A 125 -8.24 17.20 -13.23
C SER A 125 -8.39 18.37 -14.18
N VAL A 126 -9.59 18.51 -14.76
CA VAL A 126 -9.95 19.65 -15.59
C VAL A 126 -10.22 20.89 -14.72
N LEU A 127 -9.62 22.00 -15.08
CA LEU A 127 -9.83 23.31 -14.45
C LEU A 127 -10.45 24.30 -15.45
N PRO A 128 -11.43 25.10 -15.04
CA PRO A 128 -12.14 25.12 -13.75
C PRO A 128 -13.04 23.90 -13.57
N PRO A 129 -13.50 23.59 -12.32
CA PRO A 129 -14.49 22.55 -12.05
C PRO A 129 -15.75 22.72 -12.88
N SER A 130 -16.45 21.61 -13.17
CA SER A 130 -17.63 21.62 -14.04
C SER A 130 -18.80 22.48 -13.53
N GLY A 131 -18.85 22.76 -12.22
CA GLY A 131 -19.95 23.48 -11.56
C GLY A 131 -21.13 22.58 -11.18
N ASN A 132 -21.03 21.27 -11.38
CA ASN A 132 -22.10 20.32 -11.04
C ASN A 132 -22.12 19.92 -9.55
N VAL A 133 -21.14 20.34 -8.78
CA VAL A 133 -21.01 20.01 -7.35
C VAL A 133 -20.69 21.25 -6.52
N PRO A 134 -20.97 21.26 -5.22
CA PRO A 134 -20.72 22.41 -4.36
C PRO A 134 -19.25 22.83 -4.30
N THR A 135 -18.33 21.90 -4.39
CA THR A 135 -16.88 22.11 -4.37
C THR A 135 -16.15 20.90 -4.97
N ARG A 136 -14.93 21.16 -5.48
CA ARG A 136 -13.95 20.14 -5.83
C ARG A 136 -12.72 20.20 -4.91
N THR A 137 -12.67 21.19 -4.03
CA THR A 137 -11.55 21.35 -3.09
C THR A 137 -11.39 20.10 -2.22
N ASN A 138 -10.24 19.47 -2.30
CA ASN A 138 -9.91 18.24 -1.60
C ASN A 138 -10.77 17.02 -2.00
N SER A 139 -11.34 17.00 -3.22
CA SER A 139 -11.93 15.80 -3.79
C SER A 139 -10.86 14.88 -4.38
N PRO A 140 -11.20 13.61 -4.68
CA PRO A 140 -10.41 12.86 -5.66
C PRO A 140 -10.30 13.62 -6.98
N SER A 141 -9.24 13.38 -7.75
CA SER A 141 -9.04 13.88 -9.11
C SER A 141 -10.08 13.33 -10.09
N ASP A 142 -10.06 13.81 -11.34
CA ASP A 142 -11.02 13.38 -12.37
C ASP A 142 -10.73 11.95 -12.84
N ILE A 143 -9.44 11.59 -12.90
CA ILE A 143 -8.95 10.30 -13.36
C ILE A 143 -8.08 9.65 -12.29
N GLU A 144 -8.03 8.34 -12.33
CA GLU A 144 -7.17 7.50 -11.50
C GLU A 144 -5.70 7.59 -11.93
N ILE A 145 -4.81 7.16 -11.04
CA ILE A 145 -3.40 6.94 -11.36
C ILE A 145 -3.29 5.58 -12.05
N ASP A 146 -3.10 5.59 -13.38
CA ASP A 146 -3.08 4.39 -14.22
C ASP A 146 -2.10 3.32 -13.68
N SER A 147 -0.88 3.73 -13.29
CA SER A 147 0.13 2.82 -12.72
C SER A 147 -0.26 2.22 -11.37
N ALA A 148 -1.27 2.77 -10.68
CA ALA A 148 -1.76 2.31 -9.38
C ALA A 148 -3.13 1.61 -9.43
N THR A 149 -3.70 1.42 -10.62
CA THR A 149 -4.94 0.67 -10.81
C THR A 149 -4.68 -0.83 -10.84
N ARG A 150 -5.47 -1.61 -10.10
CA ARG A 150 -5.38 -3.07 -10.03
C ARG A 150 -6.76 -3.69 -10.08
N ASP A 151 -6.90 -4.75 -10.89
CA ASP A 151 -8.17 -5.44 -11.12
C ASP A 151 -7.99 -6.96 -11.10
N SER A 152 -8.87 -7.64 -10.39
CA SER A 152 -8.87 -9.10 -10.33
C SER A 152 -9.24 -9.75 -11.67
N ALA A 153 -9.98 -9.08 -12.54
CA ALA A 153 -10.35 -9.60 -13.85
C ALA A 153 -9.14 -9.74 -14.79
N ASN A 154 -8.14 -8.87 -14.68
CA ASN A 154 -6.91 -8.94 -15.46
C ASN A 154 -5.75 -9.64 -14.73
N GLY A 155 -5.97 -10.08 -13.49
CA GLY A 155 -4.97 -10.78 -12.67
C GLY A 155 -3.94 -9.87 -11.99
N SER A 156 -4.09 -8.53 -12.06
CA SER A 156 -3.23 -7.59 -11.36
C SER A 156 -3.59 -7.43 -9.87
N LEU A 157 -4.69 -8.06 -9.43
CA LEU A 157 -5.16 -8.12 -8.06
C LEU A 157 -5.66 -9.52 -7.74
N LEU A 158 -5.24 -10.07 -6.62
CA LEU A 158 -5.84 -11.28 -6.02
C LEU A 158 -6.62 -10.86 -4.78
N PHE A 159 -7.78 -11.46 -4.55
CA PHE A 159 -8.56 -11.17 -3.35
C PHE A 159 -9.00 -12.42 -2.60
N SER A 160 -9.26 -12.21 -1.32
CA SER A 160 -9.97 -13.14 -0.44
C SER A 160 -10.99 -12.35 0.39
N ALA A 161 -12.08 -13.01 0.78
CA ALA A 161 -13.09 -12.41 1.61
C ALA A 161 -13.35 -13.26 2.86
N ALA A 162 -13.62 -12.61 3.97
CA ALA A 162 -13.95 -13.24 5.24
C ALA A 162 -15.22 -12.63 5.83
N MET A 163 -16.15 -13.48 6.26
CA MET A 163 -17.34 -13.03 6.99
C MET A 163 -16.93 -12.59 8.40
N VAL A 164 -17.26 -11.36 8.76
CA VAL A 164 -17.01 -10.79 10.10
C VAL A 164 -18.22 -11.02 10.99
N SER A 165 -19.39 -10.56 10.56
CA SER A 165 -20.64 -10.75 11.32
C SER A 165 -21.84 -10.84 10.37
N ARG A 166 -22.90 -11.48 10.86
CA ARG A 166 -24.19 -11.49 10.16
C ARG A 166 -25.14 -10.51 10.83
N GLY A 167 -25.92 -9.83 9.99
CA GLY A 167 -26.93 -8.89 10.47
C GLY A 167 -26.37 -7.57 11.02
N PHE A 168 -25.20 -7.14 10.54
CA PHE A 168 -24.66 -5.82 10.85
C PHE A 168 -25.55 -4.71 10.28
N THR A 169 -25.72 -3.62 11.02
CA THR A 169 -26.56 -2.49 10.61
C THR A 169 -25.78 -1.19 10.66
N ALA A 170 -25.71 -0.50 9.53
CA ALA A 170 -25.32 0.91 9.46
C ALA A 170 -26.54 1.81 9.64
N SER A 171 -26.39 2.89 10.40
CA SER A 171 -27.52 3.80 10.74
C SER A 171 -28.01 4.59 9.55
N ASN A 172 -27.21 4.72 8.49
CA ASN A 172 -27.57 5.40 7.25
C ASN A 172 -26.86 4.76 6.06
N SER A 173 -27.31 5.09 4.85
CA SER A 173 -26.71 4.60 3.62
C SER A 173 -26.76 5.66 2.51
N VAL A 174 -25.84 5.52 1.54
CA VAL A 174 -25.83 6.32 0.31
C VAL A 174 -25.73 5.37 -0.88
N VAL A 175 -26.82 5.21 -1.60
CA VAL A 175 -26.96 4.27 -2.73
C VAL A 175 -27.40 5.00 -3.99
N ASN A 176 -28.45 5.81 -3.92
CA ASN A 176 -29.08 6.48 -5.08
C ASN A 176 -29.06 8.01 -4.99
N GLY A 177 -28.70 8.57 -3.85
CA GLY A 177 -28.73 10.01 -3.56
C GLY A 177 -27.62 10.84 -4.20
N ILE A 178 -26.96 10.33 -5.25
CA ILE A 178 -25.77 10.90 -5.89
C ILE A 178 -26.22 11.66 -7.14
N ASN A 179 -26.49 12.95 -7.02
CA ASN A 179 -27.07 13.75 -8.09
C ASN A 179 -26.28 15.02 -8.37
N LYS A 180 -26.23 15.43 -9.64
CA LYS A 180 -25.70 16.74 -10.06
C LYS A 180 -26.46 17.87 -9.39
N VAL A 181 -25.72 18.92 -9.05
CA VAL A 181 -26.26 20.16 -8.47
C VAL A 181 -27.24 19.87 -7.34
N PRO A 182 -26.77 19.42 -6.21
CA PRO A 182 -27.64 19.30 -5.07
C PRO A 182 -27.76 20.64 -4.37
N PRO A 183 -28.84 21.40 -4.54
CA PRO A 183 -29.26 22.22 -3.43
C PRO A 183 -29.93 21.36 -2.38
N GLN A 184 -30.09 20.06 -2.63
CA GLN A 184 -30.88 19.16 -1.78
C GLN A 184 -29.98 18.06 -1.23
N LYS A 185 -29.67 18.17 0.06
CA LYS A 185 -29.21 17.02 0.82
C LYS A 185 -30.33 15.99 0.84
N THR A 186 -30.05 14.78 0.39
CA THR A 186 -31.04 13.69 0.43
C THR A 186 -31.19 13.12 1.84
N ASN A 187 -30.25 13.42 2.74
CA ASN A 187 -30.08 12.89 4.08
C ASN A 187 -29.74 11.38 4.11
N GLY A 188 -29.40 10.80 2.96
CA GLY A 188 -29.21 9.36 2.78
C GLY A 188 -30.53 8.59 2.69
N GLU A 189 -30.45 7.28 2.50
CA GLU A 189 -31.59 6.39 2.38
C GLU A 189 -32.00 5.71 3.71
N GLY A 190 -31.38 6.11 4.81
CA GLY A 190 -31.66 5.55 6.15
C GLY A 190 -30.90 4.26 6.45
N PRO A 191 -31.29 3.55 7.51
CA PRO A 191 -30.57 2.36 7.96
C PRO A 191 -30.54 1.25 6.92
N VAL A 192 -29.42 0.56 6.84
CA VAL A 192 -29.21 -0.62 6.00
C VAL A 192 -28.60 -1.75 6.80
N SER A 193 -29.09 -2.96 6.64
CA SER A 193 -28.56 -4.17 7.27
C SER A 193 -28.09 -5.16 6.23
N GLY A 194 -27.00 -5.85 6.55
CA GLY A 194 -26.43 -6.88 5.69
C GLY A 194 -25.44 -7.75 6.45
N ASP A 195 -24.75 -8.60 5.75
CA ASP A 195 -23.68 -9.41 6.29
C ASP A 195 -22.36 -8.65 6.12
N GLU A 196 -21.67 -8.40 7.23
CA GLU A 196 -20.40 -7.69 7.26
C GLU A 196 -19.28 -8.62 6.80
N ALA A 197 -18.55 -8.19 5.78
CA ALA A 197 -17.43 -8.92 5.22
C ALA A 197 -16.20 -8.02 5.06
N THR A 198 -15.05 -8.55 5.40
CA THR A 198 -13.75 -7.93 5.10
C THR A 198 -13.19 -8.56 3.83
N ILE A 199 -12.81 -7.71 2.90
CA ILE A 199 -12.11 -8.09 1.67
C ILE A 199 -10.65 -7.72 1.83
N THR A 200 -9.77 -8.69 1.61
CA THR A 200 -8.31 -8.51 1.57
C THR A 200 -7.85 -8.67 0.15
N VAL A 201 -7.14 -7.68 -0.36
CA VAL A 201 -6.56 -7.69 -1.71
C VAL A 201 -5.04 -7.73 -1.63
N THR A 202 -4.41 -8.46 -2.53
CA THR A 202 -2.97 -8.50 -2.73
C THR A 202 -2.68 -8.03 -4.15
N PHE A 203 -1.83 -7.02 -4.28
CA PHE A 203 -1.49 -6.41 -5.57
C PHE A 203 -0.34 -7.13 -6.26
N ASN A 204 -0.46 -7.33 -7.58
CA ASN A 204 0.55 -7.98 -8.41
C ASN A 204 0.60 -7.37 -9.83
N PRO A 205 1.56 -6.49 -10.13
CA PRO A 205 2.64 -6.04 -9.24
C PRO A 205 2.11 -5.19 -8.07
N PRO A 206 2.89 -5.02 -7.00
CA PRO A 206 2.60 -4.05 -5.94
C PRO A 206 2.39 -2.64 -6.49
N ILE A 207 1.79 -1.76 -5.70
CA ILE A 207 1.56 -0.35 -6.07
C ILE A 207 2.66 0.50 -5.44
N SER A 208 3.51 1.13 -6.26
CA SER A 208 4.49 2.11 -5.80
C SER A 208 3.89 3.51 -5.84
N LEU A 209 4.04 4.26 -4.74
CA LEU A 209 3.60 5.65 -4.64
C LEU A 209 4.69 6.50 -3.99
N PRO A 210 5.02 7.66 -4.54
CA PRO A 210 5.87 8.65 -3.86
C PRO A 210 5.15 9.25 -2.65
N ALA A 211 5.88 10.02 -1.83
CA ALA A 211 5.26 10.81 -0.76
C ALA A 211 4.15 11.69 -1.33
N GLY A 212 2.97 11.65 -0.69
CA GLY A 212 1.81 12.37 -1.22
C GLY A 212 0.54 12.15 -0.42
N HIS A 213 -0.54 12.76 -0.89
CA HIS A 213 -1.88 12.61 -0.38
C HIS A 213 -2.75 12.00 -1.48
N TYR A 214 -3.43 10.91 -1.19
CA TYR A 214 -4.12 10.08 -2.15
C TYR A 214 -5.49 9.68 -1.66
N PHE A 215 -6.34 9.24 -2.61
CA PHE A 215 -7.59 8.56 -2.31
C PHE A 215 -7.51 7.10 -2.73
N PHE A 216 -7.98 6.22 -1.87
CA PHE A 216 -8.18 4.80 -2.10
C PHE A 216 -9.64 4.56 -2.50
N ARG A 217 -9.86 3.92 -3.64
CA ARG A 217 -11.18 3.60 -4.18
C ARG A 217 -11.29 2.11 -4.49
N PRO A 218 -11.91 1.30 -3.64
CA PRO A 218 -12.22 -0.09 -3.94
C PRO A 218 -13.59 -0.19 -4.61
N GLU A 219 -13.74 -1.08 -5.57
CA GLU A 219 -15.01 -1.53 -6.13
C GLU A 219 -15.18 -3.03 -5.99
N VAL A 220 -16.43 -3.46 -5.74
CA VAL A 220 -16.75 -4.87 -5.59
C VAL A 220 -17.94 -5.23 -6.48
N GLY A 221 -17.66 -6.07 -7.48
CA GLY A 221 -18.68 -6.67 -8.32
C GLY A 221 -19.28 -7.91 -7.65
N LEU A 222 -20.61 -7.97 -7.55
CA LEU A 222 -21.34 -9.12 -7.06
C LEU A 222 -22.19 -9.75 -8.15
N SER A 223 -22.32 -11.07 -8.14
CA SER A 223 -23.24 -11.79 -9.03
C SER A 223 -24.72 -11.46 -8.72
N SER A 224 -25.01 -11.01 -7.50
CA SER A 224 -26.32 -10.50 -7.08
C SER A 224 -26.18 -9.56 -5.88
N GLY A 225 -27.00 -8.50 -5.85
CA GLY A 225 -26.94 -7.48 -4.79
C GLY A 225 -25.93 -6.39 -5.07
N ASP A 226 -25.50 -5.71 -4.01
CA ASP A 226 -24.55 -4.60 -4.04
C ASP A 226 -23.62 -4.69 -2.83
N PHE A 227 -22.40 -4.22 -3.00
CA PHE A 227 -21.44 -4.01 -1.91
C PHE A 227 -21.55 -2.57 -1.41
N LEU A 228 -21.67 -2.42 -0.10
CA LEU A 228 -21.72 -1.13 0.56
C LEU A 228 -20.51 -0.99 1.48
N TRP A 229 -19.58 -0.12 1.15
CA TRP A 229 -18.40 0.14 1.96
C TRP A 229 -18.80 0.84 3.27
N LEU A 230 -18.34 0.33 4.41
CA LEU A 230 -18.70 0.85 5.73
C LEU A 230 -17.80 2.02 6.15
N SER A 231 -18.40 2.96 6.88
CA SER A 231 -17.66 4.07 7.51
C SER A 231 -16.84 3.64 8.71
N ALA A 232 -15.74 4.37 8.94
CA ALA A 232 -14.86 4.25 10.10
C ALA A 232 -14.99 5.46 11.04
N PRO A 233 -14.49 5.36 12.30
CA PRO A 233 -14.54 6.45 13.26
C PRO A 233 -13.83 7.71 12.78
N ARG A 234 -14.42 8.86 13.05
CA ARG A 234 -13.79 10.16 12.86
C ARG A 234 -13.89 10.98 14.14
N PRO A 235 -12.80 11.55 14.70
CA PRO A 235 -11.40 11.38 14.20
C PRO A 235 -10.94 9.93 14.25
N ILE A 236 -9.93 9.59 13.44
CA ILE A 236 -9.36 8.25 13.44
C ILE A 236 -8.84 7.90 14.83
N VAL A 237 -9.27 6.73 15.35
CA VAL A 237 -8.88 6.23 16.68
C VAL A 237 -8.13 4.90 16.54
N ALA A 238 -7.42 4.50 17.60
CA ALA A 238 -6.71 3.21 17.58
C ALA A 238 -7.68 2.04 17.26
N PRO A 239 -7.28 1.05 16.41
CA PRO A 239 -5.92 0.85 15.85
C PRO A 239 -5.59 1.70 14.60
N GLY A 240 -6.38 2.71 14.29
CA GLY A 240 -6.16 3.58 13.13
C GLY A 240 -4.88 4.41 13.21
N THR A 241 -4.54 5.04 12.10
CA THR A 241 -3.35 5.88 11.92
C THR A 241 -3.78 7.33 11.67
N PRO A 242 -3.98 8.14 12.72
CA PRO A 242 -4.36 9.54 12.58
C PRO A 242 -3.28 10.37 11.85
N PHE A 243 -3.70 11.29 11.01
CA PHE A 243 -2.81 12.19 10.29
C PHE A 243 -3.42 13.60 10.13
N LEU A 244 -2.56 14.60 9.96
CA LEU A 244 -3.01 15.97 9.71
C LEU A 244 -3.49 16.10 8.27
N GLY A 245 -4.62 16.77 8.10
CA GLY A 245 -5.23 16.96 6.79
C GLY A 245 -6.16 15.82 6.37
N ASP A 246 -6.53 14.92 7.31
CA ASP A 246 -7.59 13.91 7.12
C ASP A 246 -8.83 14.55 6.47
N LEU A 247 -9.12 14.16 5.22
CA LEU A 247 -10.14 14.81 4.40
C LEU A 247 -11.52 14.25 4.71
N GLN A 248 -12.04 13.37 3.93
CA GLN A 248 -13.30 12.66 4.16
C GLN A 248 -13.63 11.76 2.97
N SER A 249 -14.59 10.85 3.16
CA SER A 249 -15.13 10.02 2.08
C SER A 249 -15.91 10.85 1.06
N TRP A 250 -15.64 10.56 -0.22
CA TRP A 250 -16.32 11.11 -1.39
C TRP A 250 -16.97 9.99 -2.20
N ILE A 251 -18.00 10.35 -2.95
CA ILE A 251 -18.75 9.41 -3.79
C ILE A 251 -19.11 10.04 -5.11
N ARG A 252 -19.07 9.26 -6.20
CA ARG A 252 -19.63 9.61 -7.51
C ARG A 252 -20.32 8.43 -8.16
N ASN A 253 -21.07 8.69 -9.21
CA ASN A 253 -21.55 7.70 -10.14
C ASN A 253 -21.29 8.17 -11.59
N ASP A 254 -21.55 7.33 -12.60
CA ASP A 254 -21.35 7.66 -14.01
C ASP A 254 -22.04 8.97 -14.44
N ASP A 255 -23.21 9.26 -13.87
CA ASP A 255 -23.97 10.48 -14.21
C ASP A 255 -23.31 11.75 -13.66
N LEU A 256 -22.55 11.63 -12.56
CA LEU A 256 -21.87 12.74 -11.90
C LEU A 256 -20.43 12.91 -12.39
N ALA A 257 -19.79 11.85 -12.85
CA ALA A 257 -18.40 11.88 -13.29
C ALA A 257 -18.12 13.06 -14.26
N PRO A 258 -16.94 13.71 -14.15
CA PRO A 258 -15.79 13.38 -13.30
C PRO A 258 -15.87 13.98 -11.88
N ASP A 259 -16.97 14.67 -11.53
CA ASP A 259 -17.14 15.32 -10.24
C ASP A 259 -17.42 14.31 -9.12
N TRP A 260 -17.17 14.75 -7.89
CA TRP A 260 -17.39 13.99 -6.68
C TRP A 260 -18.23 14.78 -5.67
N LEU A 261 -19.01 14.11 -4.86
CA LEU A 261 -19.77 14.67 -3.72
C LEU A 261 -19.19 14.13 -2.40
N ARG A 262 -19.13 14.99 -1.39
CA ARG A 262 -18.79 14.58 -0.03
C ARG A 262 -19.94 13.79 0.58
N VAL A 263 -19.69 12.55 0.97
CA VAL A 263 -20.71 11.65 1.53
C VAL A 263 -21.47 12.33 2.69
N GLY A 264 -20.73 12.80 3.69
CA GLY A 264 -21.32 13.35 4.89
C GLY A 264 -21.87 14.76 4.74
N THR A 265 -21.13 15.64 4.07
CA THR A 265 -21.44 17.07 4.01
C THR A 265 -22.47 17.39 2.94
N ASP A 266 -22.32 16.83 1.75
CA ASP A 266 -23.16 17.18 0.59
C ASP A 266 -24.43 16.32 0.53
N ILE A 267 -24.36 15.05 0.91
CA ILE A 267 -25.46 14.10 0.79
C ILE A 267 -26.21 13.93 2.11
N ILE A 268 -25.53 13.45 3.17
CA ILE A 268 -26.18 13.12 4.44
C ILE A 268 -26.46 14.36 5.30
N GLY A 269 -25.55 15.36 5.27
CA GLY A 269 -25.69 16.55 6.07
C GLY A 269 -25.27 16.40 7.54
N GLN A 270 -24.48 15.40 7.87
CA GLN A 270 -24.04 15.07 9.23
C GLN A 270 -22.54 15.29 9.49
N GLY A 271 -21.84 16.00 8.62
CA GLY A 271 -20.40 16.22 8.73
C GLY A 271 -19.58 15.19 7.95
N ALA A 272 -18.27 15.14 8.22
CA ALA A 272 -17.36 14.29 7.50
C ALA A 272 -17.37 12.85 8.03
N PHE A 273 -17.17 11.86 7.14
CA PHE A 273 -16.98 10.46 7.46
C PHE A 273 -15.68 9.97 6.83
N ASN A 274 -15.06 8.95 7.43
CA ASN A 274 -14.02 8.12 6.84
C ASN A 274 -14.62 6.75 6.50
N ALA A 275 -14.08 6.08 5.49
CA ALA A 275 -14.40 4.69 5.19
C ALA A 275 -13.45 3.72 5.91
N ALA A 276 -13.86 2.49 6.15
CA ALA A 276 -13.09 1.49 6.88
C ALA A 276 -12.14 0.74 5.95
N PHE A 277 -10.84 1.07 6.01
CA PHE A 277 -9.79 0.38 5.25
C PHE A 277 -8.43 0.42 5.92
N SER A 278 -7.54 -0.41 5.45
CA SER A 278 -6.12 -0.38 5.80
C SER A 278 -5.25 -0.77 4.61
N LEU A 279 -4.05 -0.21 4.58
CA LEU A 279 -3.01 -0.48 3.59
C LEU A 279 -1.78 -1.03 4.31
N SER A 280 -1.06 -1.93 3.68
CA SER A 280 0.22 -2.42 4.18
C SER A 280 1.20 -2.67 3.04
N GLY A 281 2.48 -2.47 3.34
CA GLY A 281 3.56 -2.56 2.39
C GLY A 281 4.90 -2.27 3.03
N GLU A 282 5.83 -1.78 2.25
CA GLU A 282 7.19 -1.47 2.66
C GLU A 282 7.57 -0.07 2.18
N THR A 283 8.63 0.50 2.78
CA THR A 283 9.21 1.76 2.32
C THR A 283 9.99 1.56 1.03
N ASP A 284 10.08 2.64 0.25
CA ASP A 284 10.80 2.76 -1.01
C ASP A 284 11.44 4.15 -1.01
N ALA A 285 12.64 4.23 -0.46
CA ALA A 285 13.24 5.51 -0.05
C ALA A 285 13.62 6.41 -1.22
N ASP A 286 14.01 5.85 -2.36
CA ASP A 286 14.38 6.59 -3.57
C ASP A 286 13.25 6.66 -4.62
N GLY A 287 12.18 5.88 -4.42
CA GLY A 287 10.98 5.94 -5.23
C GLY A 287 11.12 5.28 -6.60
N ASP A 288 11.99 4.29 -6.73
CA ASP A 288 12.22 3.56 -7.98
C ASP A 288 11.22 2.42 -8.23
N GLY A 289 10.38 2.11 -7.23
CA GLY A 289 9.34 1.08 -7.28
C GLY A 289 9.77 -0.26 -6.69
N VAL A 290 10.98 -0.37 -6.17
CA VAL A 290 11.49 -1.54 -5.46
C VAL A 290 11.60 -1.22 -3.97
N ALA A 291 11.03 -2.07 -3.12
CA ALA A 291 11.07 -1.85 -1.68
C ALA A 291 12.51 -1.85 -1.15
N ASP A 292 12.80 -0.99 -0.16
CA ASP A 292 14.13 -0.88 0.48
C ASP A 292 14.72 -2.23 0.89
N SER A 293 13.87 -3.20 1.26
CA SER A 293 14.29 -4.54 1.65
C SER A 293 14.83 -5.40 0.51
N LEU A 294 14.44 -5.10 -0.72
CA LEU A 294 14.82 -5.81 -1.95
C LEU A 294 15.82 -5.01 -2.79
N ASP A 295 15.88 -3.69 -2.55
CA ASP A 295 16.73 -2.78 -3.30
C ASP A 295 18.22 -3.00 -3.00
N GLN A 296 18.98 -3.29 -4.06
CA GLN A 296 20.43 -3.46 -4.02
C GLN A 296 21.19 -2.23 -4.52
N CYS A 297 20.48 -1.27 -5.07
CA CYS A 297 21.01 -0.06 -5.67
C CYS A 297 20.35 1.22 -5.11
N PRO A 298 20.39 1.45 -3.78
CA PRO A 298 19.70 2.57 -3.17
C PRO A 298 20.19 3.90 -3.74
N GLY A 299 19.25 4.81 -3.97
CA GLY A 299 19.51 6.13 -4.50
C GLY A 299 19.42 6.21 -6.03
N THR A 300 18.58 5.40 -6.63
CA THR A 300 18.23 5.49 -8.05
C THR A 300 17.57 6.83 -8.35
N PRO A 301 18.04 7.58 -9.38
CA PRO A 301 17.39 8.83 -9.75
C PRO A 301 15.92 8.64 -10.15
N PRO A 302 15.02 9.55 -9.75
CA PRO A 302 13.61 9.43 -10.07
C PRO A 302 13.34 9.30 -11.57
N GLY A 303 12.54 8.30 -11.94
CA GLY A 303 12.12 8.04 -13.32
C GLY A 303 13.09 7.18 -14.14
N GLU A 304 14.17 6.70 -13.55
CA GLU A 304 14.97 5.65 -14.19
C GLU A 304 14.24 4.30 -14.18
N ILE A 305 14.45 3.53 -15.24
CA ILE A 305 13.95 2.17 -15.30
C ILE A 305 14.92 1.28 -14.53
N VAL A 306 14.42 0.47 -13.62
CA VAL A 306 15.20 -0.44 -12.78
C VAL A 306 14.83 -1.89 -13.01
N ASP A 307 15.75 -2.79 -12.69
CA ASP A 307 15.48 -4.23 -12.61
C ASP A 307 14.78 -4.61 -11.29
N ALA A 308 14.51 -5.90 -11.10
CA ALA A 308 13.86 -6.41 -9.89
C ALA A 308 14.67 -6.21 -8.59
N ASN A 309 15.90 -5.75 -8.69
CA ASN A 309 16.78 -5.43 -7.56
C ASN A 309 16.92 -3.91 -7.32
N GLY A 310 16.16 -3.07 -7.98
CA GLY A 310 16.24 -1.62 -7.86
C GLY A 310 17.41 -0.98 -8.61
N CYS A 311 18.09 -1.72 -9.49
CA CYS A 311 19.27 -1.23 -10.18
C CYS A 311 18.95 -0.71 -11.58
N SER A 312 19.31 0.54 -11.88
CA SER A 312 19.27 1.07 -13.23
C SER A 312 20.48 0.63 -14.07
N ILE A 313 20.39 0.77 -15.38
CA ILE A 313 21.53 0.46 -16.29
C ILE A 313 22.76 1.30 -15.92
N ASP A 314 22.57 2.57 -15.53
CA ASP A 314 23.68 3.45 -15.15
C ASP A 314 24.33 3.03 -13.82
N GLN A 315 23.57 2.44 -12.89
CA GLN A 315 24.11 1.89 -11.64
C GLN A 315 24.79 0.54 -11.85
N LEU A 316 24.33 -0.28 -12.80
CA LEU A 316 24.96 -1.55 -13.15
C LEU A 316 26.26 -1.35 -13.96
N ALA A 317 26.34 -0.28 -14.75
CA ALA A 317 27.52 0.06 -15.56
C ALA A 317 27.86 1.56 -15.42
N PRO A 318 28.27 2.03 -14.22
CA PRO A 318 28.54 3.46 -14.01
C PRO A 318 29.75 3.94 -14.82
N CYS A 319 29.64 5.16 -15.31
CA CYS A 319 30.72 5.79 -16.11
C CYS A 319 32.08 5.84 -15.39
N SER A 320 32.07 5.97 -14.06
CA SER A 320 33.28 6.07 -13.23
C SER A 320 34.07 4.77 -13.08
N GLY A 321 33.47 3.61 -13.36
CA GLY A 321 34.08 2.29 -13.20
C GLY A 321 33.05 1.18 -13.01
N PRO A 322 33.46 -0.09 -13.06
CA PRO A 322 32.55 -1.22 -12.84
C PRO A 322 31.85 -1.15 -11.47
N ALA A 323 30.60 -1.58 -11.38
CA ALA A 323 29.86 -1.68 -10.12
C ALA A 323 30.59 -2.52 -9.04
N SER A 324 31.41 -3.49 -9.47
CA SER A 324 32.29 -4.26 -8.59
C SER A 324 33.48 -3.48 -8.02
N GLY A 325 33.63 -2.22 -8.39
CA GLY A 325 34.74 -1.34 -7.98
C GLY A 325 35.90 -1.28 -8.98
N GLY A 326 36.73 -0.25 -8.80
CA GLY A 326 37.89 0.01 -9.66
C GLY A 326 37.58 0.93 -10.84
N THR A 327 38.39 0.86 -11.90
CA THR A 327 38.25 1.66 -13.12
C THR A 327 38.11 0.77 -14.33
N TRP A 328 37.41 1.24 -15.35
CA TRP A 328 37.33 0.54 -16.65
C TRP A 328 38.73 0.39 -17.25
N LYS A 329 39.02 -0.77 -17.83
CA LYS A 329 40.29 -1.00 -18.53
C LYS A 329 40.41 -0.10 -19.75
N ASN A 330 39.31 0.14 -20.45
CA ASN A 330 39.17 1.00 -21.60
C ASN A 330 37.70 1.27 -21.91
N HIS A 331 37.43 2.21 -22.81
CA HIS A 331 36.10 2.57 -23.27
C HIS A 331 35.27 1.37 -23.76
N GLY A 332 35.90 0.46 -24.54
CA GLY A 332 35.19 -0.72 -25.05
C GLY A 332 34.69 -1.67 -23.97
N GLN A 333 35.36 -1.75 -22.82
CA GLN A 333 34.85 -2.52 -21.68
C GLN A 333 33.59 -1.87 -21.07
N TYR A 334 33.59 -0.55 -20.92
CA TYR A 334 32.42 0.20 -20.48
C TYR A 334 31.23 -0.05 -21.40
N VAL A 335 31.40 0.20 -22.72
CA VAL A 335 30.32 -0.01 -23.71
C VAL A 335 29.80 -1.45 -23.70
N SER A 336 30.70 -2.44 -23.56
CA SER A 336 30.30 -3.84 -23.47
C SER A 336 29.44 -4.12 -22.19
N SER A 337 29.77 -3.49 -21.05
CA SER A 337 28.98 -3.65 -19.84
C SER A 337 27.61 -3.01 -19.95
N VAL A 338 27.52 -1.79 -20.54
CA VAL A 338 26.23 -1.16 -20.83
C VAL A 338 25.39 -2.01 -21.78
N ALA A 339 25.99 -2.56 -22.82
CA ALA A 339 25.29 -3.42 -23.77
C ALA A 339 24.73 -4.69 -23.10
N GLN A 340 25.48 -5.31 -22.19
CA GLN A 340 25.00 -6.48 -21.43
C GLN A 340 23.85 -6.13 -20.50
N ALA A 341 23.94 -4.97 -19.80
CA ALA A 341 22.84 -4.50 -18.94
C ALA A 341 21.59 -4.18 -19.78
N ALA A 342 21.73 -3.47 -20.90
CA ALA A 342 20.62 -3.15 -21.79
C ALA A 342 19.97 -4.41 -22.40
N GLU A 343 20.77 -5.42 -22.76
CA GLU A 343 20.26 -6.72 -23.23
C GLU A 343 19.42 -7.42 -22.14
N ALA A 344 19.91 -7.44 -20.90
CA ALA A 344 19.18 -8.03 -19.77
C ALA A 344 17.85 -7.31 -19.50
N PHE A 345 17.82 -5.98 -19.61
CA PHE A 345 16.58 -5.19 -19.47
C PHE A 345 15.59 -5.44 -20.61
N LEU A 346 16.09 -5.58 -21.84
CA LEU A 346 15.28 -5.94 -23.01
C LEU A 346 14.67 -7.34 -22.85
N GLU A 347 15.48 -8.33 -22.43
CA GLU A 347 14.99 -9.70 -22.18
C GLU A 347 13.91 -9.78 -21.10
N GLN A 348 13.99 -8.90 -20.10
CA GLN A 348 12.98 -8.76 -19.04
C GLN A 348 11.76 -7.93 -19.49
N GLY A 349 11.80 -7.34 -20.70
CA GLY A 349 10.72 -6.50 -21.21
C GLY A 349 10.60 -5.14 -20.53
N LEU A 350 11.64 -4.71 -19.80
CA LEU A 350 11.69 -3.41 -19.10
C LEU A 350 11.90 -2.25 -20.08
N ILE A 351 12.63 -2.48 -21.16
CA ILE A 351 12.87 -1.52 -22.23
C ILE A 351 12.57 -2.14 -23.60
N SER A 352 12.29 -1.29 -24.58
CA SER A 352 12.14 -1.70 -25.96
C SER A 352 13.50 -1.89 -26.66
N LEU A 353 13.50 -2.56 -27.83
CA LEU A 353 14.72 -2.70 -28.65
C LEU A 353 15.29 -1.34 -29.04
N ASP A 354 14.43 -0.39 -29.46
CA ASP A 354 14.86 0.95 -29.84
C ASP A 354 15.53 1.69 -28.67
N GLN A 355 15.01 1.51 -27.45
CA GLN A 355 15.62 2.06 -26.25
C GLN A 355 16.98 1.41 -25.94
N ALA A 356 17.08 0.09 -26.02
CA ALA A 356 18.34 -0.62 -25.82
C ALA A 356 19.42 -0.15 -26.80
N GLU A 357 19.07 -0.04 -28.09
CA GLU A 357 19.99 0.47 -29.15
C GLU A 357 20.41 1.93 -28.87
N ALA A 358 19.48 2.78 -28.43
CA ALA A 358 19.77 4.17 -28.10
C ALA A 358 20.75 4.27 -26.91
N ILE A 359 20.52 3.49 -25.84
CA ILE A 359 21.39 3.43 -24.65
C ILE A 359 22.81 3.00 -25.04
N VAL A 360 22.97 1.90 -25.80
CA VAL A 360 24.27 1.42 -26.21
C VAL A 360 24.97 2.40 -27.17
N SER A 361 24.22 3.05 -28.05
CA SER A 361 24.77 4.09 -28.96
C SER A 361 25.27 5.33 -28.17
N ALA A 362 24.52 5.75 -27.15
CA ALA A 362 24.92 6.85 -26.27
C ALA A 362 26.19 6.49 -25.48
N ALA A 363 26.27 5.28 -24.95
CA ALA A 363 27.47 4.78 -24.26
C ALA A 363 28.68 4.76 -25.18
N ALA A 364 28.54 4.32 -26.45
CA ALA A 364 29.62 4.28 -27.44
C ALA A 364 30.12 5.65 -27.87
N GLN A 365 29.30 6.69 -27.72
CA GLN A 365 29.66 8.09 -28.04
C GLN A 365 30.17 8.88 -26.80
N SER A 366 30.14 8.28 -25.63
CA SER A 366 30.59 8.91 -24.38
C SER A 366 32.11 8.83 -24.21
N ASP A 367 32.63 9.60 -23.26
CA ASP A 367 34.05 9.53 -22.85
C ASP A 367 34.29 8.54 -21.71
N CYS A 368 33.24 7.81 -21.26
CA CYS A 368 33.30 6.88 -20.14
C CYS A 368 34.30 5.75 -20.39
N GLY A 369 35.16 5.45 -19.41
CA GLY A 369 36.21 4.45 -19.55
C GLY A 369 37.38 4.84 -20.46
N SER A 370 37.40 6.06 -21.01
CA SER A 370 38.54 6.62 -21.73
C SER A 370 39.66 6.98 -20.76
N LYS A 371 40.92 6.76 -21.14
CA LYS A 371 42.13 7.07 -20.34
C LYS A 371 42.74 8.37 -20.80
#